data_79e8e3b537c08a3af9f73c462f0d113b
#
_entry.id   79e8e3b537c08a3af9f73c462f0d113b
#
_cell.length_a   1.000
_cell.length_b   1.000
_cell.length_c   1.000
_cell.angle_alpha   90.00
_cell.angle_beta   90.00
_cell.angle_gamma   90.00
#
_symmetry.space_group_name_H-M   'P 1'
#
loop_
_entity.id
_entity.type
_entity.pdbx_description
1 polymer ?
#
loop_
_entity_poly.entity_id
_entity_poly.type
_entity_poly.pdbx_seq_one_letter_code
_entity_poly.pdbx_strand_id
1 'polypeptide(L)'
;DIRMYKADGSTFVKKARLRRFQTSRDWNHPTTFVKAKLYKKYPFRNKGIHDDYGFFLQMQSQKRKIVIVDQILANFHMGGASNHKDLGAAVKRIRDRYRYCYRINGYSRWYMIECVAIEAAKFILG
;
A
#
# COMPACT_ATOMS: atom_id res chain seq x y z
N ASP A 1 -6.63 11.52 3.47
CA ASP A 1 -5.44 11.51 4.34
C ASP A 1 -5.72 10.77 5.65
N ILE A 2 -4.66 10.36 6.34
CA ILE A 2 -4.75 9.76 7.68
C ILE A 2 -3.77 10.43 8.63
N ARG A 3 -4.15 10.52 9.91
CA ARG A 3 -3.25 10.89 11.00
C ARG A 3 -2.64 9.63 11.59
N MET A 4 -1.32 9.56 11.57
CA MET A 4 -0.54 8.45 12.09
C MET A 4 -0.10 8.75 13.52
N TYR A 5 -0.27 7.81 14.42
CA TYR A 5 0.19 7.85 15.82
C TYR A 5 1.32 6.84 15.98
N LYS A 6 2.48 7.31 16.43
CA LYS A 6 3.62 6.46 16.75
C LYS A 6 3.55 5.96 18.19
N ALA A 7 4.35 4.95 18.53
CA ALA A 7 4.44 4.41 19.88
C ALA A 7 4.93 5.43 20.91
N ASP A 8 5.74 6.40 20.52
CA ASP A 8 6.25 7.50 21.36
C ASP A 8 5.22 8.63 21.59
N GLY A 9 3.99 8.48 21.10
CA GLY A 9 2.92 9.46 21.18
C GLY A 9 2.99 10.58 20.14
N SER A 10 4.06 10.68 19.36
CA SER A 10 4.15 11.67 18.28
C SER A 10 3.21 11.32 17.12
N THR A 11 2.78 12.36 16.38
CA THR A 11 1.86 12.21 15.26
C THR A 11 2.37 12.88 14.01
N PHE A 12 1.94 12.37 12.85
CA PHE A 12 2.14 13.03 11.56
C PHE A 12 0.98 12.71 10.62
N VAL A 13 0.79 13.54 9.59
CA VAL A 13 -0.23 13.31 8.56
C VAL A 13 0.40 12.61 7.37
N LYS A 14 -0.10 11.44 7.04
CA LYS A 14 0.22 10.74 5.80
C LYS A 14 -0.79 11.15 4.72
N LYS A 15 -0.31 11.93 3.75
CA LYS A 15 -1.13 12.40 2.63
C LYS A 15 -1.28 11.33 1.55
N ALA A 16 -2.50 11.15 1.05
CA ALA A 16 -2.76 10.41 -0.15
C ALA A 16 -2.30 11.22 -1.38
N ARG A 17 -1.73 10.55 -2.37
CA ARG A 17 -1.26 11.18 -3.61
C ARG A 17 -1.47 10.26 -4.80
N LEU A 18 -1.73 10.83 -5.97
CA LEU A 18 -1.68 10.11 -7.25
C LEU A 18 -0.44 10.57 -8.01
N ARG A 19 0.45 9.63 -8.29
CA ARG A 19 1.72 9.89 -8.97
C ARG A 19 1.89 8.96 -10.16
N ARG A 20 2.71 9.38 -11.13
CA ARG A 20 3.16 8.51 -12.24
C ARG A 20 3.90 7.29 -11.70
N PHE A 21 4.78 7.49 -10.70
CA PHE A 21 5.45 6.43 -9.95
C PHE A 21 4.75 6.27 -8.61
N GLN A 22 3.69 5.48 -8.61
CA GLN A 22 2.86 5.23 -7.44
C GLN A 22 3.55 4.26 -6.49
N THR A 23 3.64 4.63 -5.21
CA THR A 23 4.17 3.76 -4.15
C THR A 23 3.11 3.52 -3.08
N SER A 24 3.32 2.52 -2.22
CA SER A 24 2.41 2.25 -1.09
C SER A 24 2.37 3.39 -0.06
N ARG A 25 3.37 4.28 -0.08
CA ARG A 25 3.38 5.48 0.77
C ARG A 25 2.39 6.55 0.31
N ASP A 26 2.03 6.54 -0.96
CA ASP A 26 1.12 7.53 -1.56
C ASP A 26 -0.36 7.14 -1.39
N TRP A 27 -0.64 5.97 -0.82
CA TRP A 27 -1.99 5.44 -0.66
C TRP A 27 -2.32 5.12 0.81
N ASN A 28 -3.58 5.31 1.18
CA ASN A 28 -4.08 5.11 2.53
C ASN A 28 -5.29 4.16 2.53
N HIS A 29 -5.06 2.89 2.85
CA HIS A 29 -6.12 1.87 2.90
C HIS A 29 -7.31 2.27 3.79
N PRO A 30 -7.12 2.75 5.04
CA PRO A 30 -8.25 3.02 5.95
C PRO A 30 -9.20 4.12 5.47
N THR A 31 -8.80 4.91 4.47
CA THR A 31 -9.61 6.03 3.94
C THR A 31 -9.94 5.84 2.47
N THR A 32 -9.87 4.61 1.97
CA THR A 32 -10.20 4.29 0.57
C THR A 32 -11.63 3.79 0.46
N PHE A 33 -12.47 4.56 -0.22
CA PHE A 33 -13.86 4.22 -0.52
C PHE A 33 -13.97 3.81 -1.99
N VAL A 34 -14.64 2.70 -2.24
CA VAL A 34 -14.75 2.11 -3.58
C VAL A 34 -16.21 1.84 -3.90
N LYS A 35 -16.64 2.17 -5.12
CA LYS A 35 -17.98 1.82 -5.58
C LYS A 35 -18.16 0.30 -5.59
N ALA A 36 -19.22 -0.22 -4.97
CA ALA A 36 -19.47 -1.66 -4.83
C ALA A 36 -19.40 -2.42 -6.17
N LYS A 37 -19.85 -1.81 -7.26
CA LYS A 37 -19.77 -2.40 -8.61
C LYS A 37 -18.34 -2.71 -9.06
N LEU A 38 -17.34 -1.97 -8.58
CA LEU A 38 -15.93 -2.23 -8.90
C LEU A 38 -15.42 -3.46 -8.14
N TYR A 39 -15.79 -3.63 -6.87
CA TYR A 39 -15.47 -4.84 -6.12
C TYR A 39 -16.13 -6.09 -6.71
N LYS A 40 -17.39 -5.98 -7.18
CA LYS A 40 -18.06 -7.08 -7.88
C LYS A 40 -17.36 -7.48 -9.17
N LYS A 41 -16.86 -6.49 -9.93
CA LYS A 41 -16.13 -6.73 -11.20
C LYS A 41 -14.69 -7.18 -10.99
N TYR A 42 -14.02 -6.67 -9.97
CA TYR A 42 -12.61 -6.90 -9.67
C TYR A 42 -12.47 -7.33 -8.20
N PRO A 43 -12.81 -8.58 -7.85
CA PRO A 43 -12.69 -9.05 -6.48
C PRO A 43 -11.23 -9.09 -6.03
N PHE A 44 -10.99 -9.07 -4.72
CA PHE A 44 -9.68 -9.31 -4.16
C PHE A 44 -9.12 -10.67 -4.61
N ARG A 45 -7.83 -10.71 -4.89
CA ARG A 45 -7.17 -11.90 -5.43
C ARG A 45 -6.81 -12.94 -4.38
N ASN A 46 -6.92 -12.61 -3.10
CA ASN A 46 -6.59 -13.46 -1.94
C ASN A 46 -5.17 -14.05 -2.01
N LYS A 47 -4.18 -13.21 -2.39
CA LYS A 47 -2.78 -13.59 -2.55
C LYS A 47 -1.88 -13.18 -1.37
N GLY A 48 -2.43 -12.45 -0.40
CA GLY A 48 -1.70 -12.09 0.80
C GLY A 48 -2.05 -10.71 1.37
N ILE A 49 -1.21 -10.25 2.29
CA ILE A 49 -1.42 -9.02 3.08
C ILE A 49 -1.40 -7.70 2.26
N HIS A 50 -1.13 -7.78 0.96
CA HIS A 50 -1.07 -6.61 0.06
C HIS A 50 -2.21 -6.61 -0.97
N ASP A 51 -3.24 -7.40 -0.79
CA ASP A 51 -4.34 -7.52 -1.76
C ASP A 51 -5.09 -6.20 -1.95
N ASP A 52 -5.26 -5.43 -0.90
CA ASP A 52 -5.86 -4.10 -0.90
C ASP A 52 -5.07 -3.11 -1.77
N TYR A 53 -3.74 -3.09 -1.61
CA TYR A 53 -2.86 -2.27 -2.44
C TYR A 53 -2.80 -2.78 -3.88
N GLY A 54 -2.80 -4.08 -4.07
CA GLY A 54 -2.90 -4.71 -5.40
C GLY A 54 -4.19 -4.33 -6.14
N PHE A 55 -5.31 -4.27 -5.44
CA PHE A 55 -6.57 -3.78 -5.98
C PHE A 55 -6.51 -2.31 -6.38
N PHE A 56 -5.93 -1.44 -5.52
CA PHE A 56 -5.75 -0.03 -5.84
C PHE A 56 -4.92 0.16 -7.13
N LEU A 57 -3.79 -0.54 -7.25
CA LEU A 57 -2.96 -0.51 -8.46
C LEU A 57 -3.69 -1.06 -9.69
N GLN A 58 -4.54 -2.07 -9.52
CA GLN A 58 -5.40 -2.56 -10.60
C GLN A 58 -6.37 -1.48 -11.08
N MET A 59 -7.00 -0.74 -10.15
CA MET A 59 -7.90 0.36 -10.53
C MET A 59 -7.15 1.47 -11.28
N GLN A 60 -5.93 1.79 -10.86
CA GLN A 60 -5.07 2.77 -11.52
C GLN A 60 -4.65 2.29 -12.92
N SER A 61 -4.19 1.03 -13.06
CA SER A 61 -3.80 0.46 -14.36
C SER A 61 -4.97 0.38 -15.35
N GLN A 62 -6.18 0.16 -14.84
CA GLN A 62 -7.43 0.18 -15.63
C GLN A 62 -7.96 1.60 -15.88
N LYS A 63 -7.17 2.63 -15.54
CA LYS A 63 -7.54 4.05 -15.73
C LYS A 63 -8.90 4.40 -15.11
N ARG A 64 -9.25 3.78 -13.97
CA ARG A 64 -10.45 4.13 -13.22
C ARG A 64 -10.27 5.49 -12.57
N LYS A 65 -11.34 6.29 -12.56
CA LYS A 65 -11.31 7.61 -11.92
C LYS A 65 -11.06 7.44 -10.41
N ILE A 66 -9.96 7.98 -9.93
CA ILE A 66 -9.60 8.06 -8.51
C ILE A 66 -9.63 9.53 -8.13
N VAL A 67 -10.25 9.85 -7.01
CA VAL A 67 -10.35 11.21 -6.48
C VAL A 67 -9.72 11.22 -5.10
N ILE A 68 -8.85 12.19 -4.84
CA ILE A 68 -8.29 12.43 -3.51
C ILE A 68 -9.09 13.53 -2.84
N VAL A 69 -9.49 13.28 -1.59
CA VAL A 69 -10.13 14.26 -0.72
C VAL A 69 -9.06 14.77 0.25
N ASP A 70 -8.80 16.08 0.24
CA ASP A 70 -7.79 16.73 1.10
C ASP A 70 -8.37 16.97 2.51
N GLN A 71 -8.67 15.88 3.19
CA GLN A 71 -9.17 15.84 4.58
C GLN A 71 -8.59 14.65 5.33
N ILE A 72 -8.37 14.80 6.62
CA ILE A 72 -8.00 13.68 7.50
C ILE A 72 -9.28 12.92 7.85
N LEU A 73 -9.42 11.70 7.32
CA LEU A 73 -10.63 10.89 7.46
C LEU A 73 -10.50 9.78 8.51
N ALA A 74 -9.28 9.46 8.95
CA ALA A 74 -9.06 8.43 9.96
C ALA A 74 -7.80 8.70 10.80
N ASN A 75 -7.80 8.17 12.00
CA ASN A 75 -6.64 8.05 12.87
C ASN A 75 -6.11 6.61 12.80
N PHE A 76 -4.80 6.44 12.70
CA PHE A 76 -4.17 5.13 12.58
C PHE A 76 -3.00 4.99 13.54
N HIS A 77 -3.07 4.02 14.44
CA HIS A 77 -1.97 3.68 15.34
C HIS A 77 -0.98 2.74 14.65
N MET A 78 0.29 3.12 14.66
CA MET A 78 1.35 2.30 14.08
C MET A 78 1.62 1.07 14.95
N GLY A 79 1.85 -0.07 14.32
CA GLY A 79 2.12 -1.34 15.00
C GLY A 79 1.14 -2.42 14.53
N GLY A 80 1.50 -3.22 13.59
CA GLY A 80 0.66 -4.28 13.04
C GLY A 80 1.48 -5.44 12.46
N ALA A 81 0.79 -6.47 11.99
CA ALA A 81 1.36 -7.71 11.47
C ALA A 81 2.42 -7.55 10.35
N SER A 82 2.43 -6.41 9.66
CA SER A 82 3.40 -6.13 8.58
C SER A 82 4.80 -5.73 9.08
N ASN A 83 5.00 -5.57 10.41
CA ASN A 83 6.25 -5.06 10.99
C ASN A 83 7.18 -6.15 11.54
N HIS A 84 6.90 -7.42 11.31
CA HIS A 84 7.79 -8.51 11.73
C HIS A 84 9.15 -8.42 11.02
N LYS A 85 10.23 -8.38 11.81
CA LYS A 85 11.63 -8.27 11.36
C LYS A 85 12.28 -9.64 11.09
N ASP A 86 11.56 -10.56 10.48
CA ASP A 86 12.11 -11.83 10.02
C ASP A 86 12.55 -11.73 8.55
N LEU A 87 13.76 -12.17 8.24
CA LEU A 87 14.34 -12.11 6.88
C LEU A 87 13.56 -12.96 5.88
N GLY A 88 13.12 -14.16 6.28
CA GLY A 88 12.32 -15.03 5.42
C GLY A 88 10.98 -14.39 5.09
N ALA A 89 10.31 -13.81 6.08
CA ALA A 89 9.08 -13.06 5.90
C ALA A 89 9.30 -11.80 5.04
N ALA A 90 10.43 -11.11 5.19
CA ALA A 90 10.77 -9.94 4.37
C ALA A 90 10.91 -10.31 2.89
N VAL A 91 11.68 -11.36 2.57
CA VAL A 91 11.83 -11.87 1.21
C VAL A 91 10.49 -12.27 0.62
N LYS A 92 9.65 -12.95 1.40
CA LYS A 92 8.29 -13.31 0.97
C LYS A 92 7.45 -12.06 0.67
N ARG A 93 7.46 -11.03 1.54
CA ARG A 93 6.72 -9.78 1.34
C ARG A 93 7.21 -9.02 0.09
N ILE A 94 8.53 -8.95 -0.15
CA ILE A 94 9.12 -8.35 -1.36
C ILE A 94 8.58 -9.05 -2.60
N ARG A 95 8.71 -10.38 -2.66
CA ARG A 95 8.26 -11.19 -3.79
C ARG A 95 6.77 -11.05 -4.03
N ASP A 96 5.96 -11.17 -2.98
CA ASP A 96 4.50 -11.18 -3.08
C ASP A 96 3.98 -9.78 -3.46
N ARG A 97 4.53 -8.69 -2.89
CA ARG A 97 4.21 -7.31 -3.29
C ARG A 97 4.56 -7.08 -4.75
N TYR A 98 5.77 -7.40 -5.18
CA TYR A 98 6.16 -7.22 -6.57
C TYR A 98 5.27 -8.03 -7.51
N ARG A 99 5.08 -9.32 -7.24
CA ARG A 99 4.35 -10.25 -8.11
C ARG A 99 2.86 -9.90 -8.19
N TYR A 100 2.22 -9.70 -7.04
CA TYR A 100 0.76 -9.60 -6.94
C TYR A 100 0.23 -8.16 -6.92
N CYS A 101 1.07 -7.17 -6.67
CA CYS A 101 0.65 -5.77 -6.77
C CYS A 101 1.15 -5.11 -8.06
N TYR A 102 2.45 -5.20 -8.35
CA TYR A 102 3.03 -4.49 -9.49
C TYR A 102 3.00 -5.28 -10.79
N ARG A 103 3.66 -6.43 -10.84
CA ARG A 103 3.82 -7.20 -12.07
C ARG A 103 2.48 -7.59 -12.71
N ILE A 104 1.55 -8.10 -11.92
CA ILE A 104 0.24 -8.56 -12.42
C ILE A 104 -0.62 -7.41 -12.98
N ASN A 105 -0.35 -6.18 -12.56
CA ASN A 105 -1.03 -4.97 -13.03
C ASN A 105 -0.25 -4.22 -14.12
N GLY A 106 0.81 -4.82 -14.68
CA GLY A 106 1.58 -4.26 -15.79
C GLY A 106 2.57 -3.18 -15.42
N TYR A 107 2.92 -3.05 -14.15
CA TYR A 107 3.94 -2.09 -13.71
C TYR A 107 5.35 -2.57 -14.02
N SER A 108 6.27 -1.61 -14.17
CA SER A 108 7.67 -1.86 -14.51
C SER A 108 8.39 -2.72 -13.45
N ARG A 109 9.35 -3.53 -13.92
CA ARG A 109 10.25 -4.33 -13.06
C ARG A 109 11.07 -3.48 -12.06
N TRP A 110 11.25 -2.19 -12.32
CA TRP A 110 11.93 -1.27 -11.40
C TRP A 110 11.23 -1.13 -10.04
N TYR A 111 9.93 -1.45 -9.95
CA TYR A 111 9.22 -1.51 -8.67
C TYR A 111 9.74 -2.61 -7.72
N MET A 112 10.55 -3.55 -8.20
CA MET A 112 11.27 -4.47 -7.31
C MET A 112 12.21 -3.71 -6.35
N ILE A 113 12.87 -2.65 -6.84
CA ILE A 113 13.74 -1.80 -6.01
C ILE A 113 12.93 -1.14 -4.90
N GLU A 114 11.74 -0.63 -5.21
CA GLU A 114 10.84 -0.05 -4.19
C GLU A 114 10.45 -1.09 -3.13
N CYS A 115 10.11 -2.31 -3.55
CA CYS A 115 9.77 -3.39 -2.62
C CYS A 115 10.93 -3.74 -1.68
N VAL A 116 12.16 -3.81 -2.20
CA VAL A 116 13.37 -4.05 -1.40
C VAL A 116 13.63 -2.88 -0.45
N ALA A 117 13.57 -1.65 -0.94
CA ALA A 117 13.83 -0.45 -0.14
C ALA A 117 12.86 -0.31 1.05
N ILE A 118 11.57 -0.64 0.86
CA ILE A 118 10.58 -0.63 1.95
C ILE A 118 10.95 -1.64 3.04
N GLU A 119 11.31 -2.87 2.67
CA GLU A 119 11.67 -3.88 3.67
C GLU A 119 13.01 -3.54 4.35
N ALA A 120 14.02 -3.08 3.60
CA ALA A 120 15.29 -2.62 4.17
C ALA A 120 15.08 -1.48 5.19
N ALA A 121 14.23 -0.50 4.87
CA ALA A 121 13.91 0.59 5.78
C ALA A 121 13.32 0.11 7.11
N LYS A 122 12.54 -0.98 7.13
CA LYS A 122 12.01 -1.56 8.38
C LYS A 122 13.11 -2.13 9.28
N PHE A 123 14.18 -2.69 8.70
CA PHE A 123 15.31 -3.19 9.48
C PHE A 123 16.20 -2.06 10.02
N ILE A 124 16.32 -0.95 9.28
CA ILE A 124 17.18 0.17 9.64
C ILE A 124 16.50 1.15 10.59
N LEU A 125 15.22 1.47 10.33
CA LEU A 125 14.49 2.56 11.01
C LEU A 125 13.51 2.05 12.08
N GLY A 126 13.24 0.81 12.11
CA GLY A 126 12.37 0.17 13.10
C GLY A 126 13.17 -0.61 14.11
#